data_27a13aabe6fa142b68baafff8a886031
#
_entry.id   27a13aabe6fa142b68baafff8a886031
#
_cell.length_a   1.000
_cell.length_b   1.000
_cell.length_c   1.000
_cell.angle_alpha   90.00
_cell.angle_beta   90.00
_cell.angle_gamma   90.00
#
_symmetry.space_group_name_H-M   'P 1'
#
loop_
_entity.id
_entity.type
_entity.pdbx_description
1 polymer ?
#
loop_
_entity_poly.entity_id
_entity_poly.type
_entity_poly.pdbx_seq_one_letter_code
_entity_poly.pdbx_strand_id
1 'polypeptide(L)'
;MPQQQNIYPELTLRRFLYFMAALKGLKKDEAEKEIDGYVQMVKLEEVLGKKLGTFSGGMKQRALIAQALIGNPGILILDEPTAGLDPKERIRIRNLISEVARDKIVIIATHVVTDIEFIAKEIIMLNRGSILRSGSPAMLLGELDGKVWNIFLPDEELEEVNAKYKVSNIARDGEGVVARIIAESYDCLLYTSDAADDK
;
A
#
# COMPACT_ATOMS: atom_id res chain seq x y z
N MET A 1 3.13 9.07 10.03
CA MET A 1 2.50 9.96 9.01
C MET A 1 1.02 9.56 8.96
N PRO A 2 0.11 10.37 9.51
CA PRO A 2 -1.33 10.07 9.54
C PRO A 2 -1.98 10.25 8.16
N GLN A 3 -3.12 9.57 7.94
CA GLN A 3 -3.86 9.58 6.68
C GLN A 3 -4.37 10.97 6.26
N GLN A 4 -4.93 11.74 7.21
CA GLN A 4 -5.34 13.12 6.96
C GLN A 4 -4.30 14.08 7.52
N GLN A 5 -3.62 14.79 6.64
CA GLN A 5 -2.60 15.74 7.06
C GLN A 5 -2.97 17.15 6.66
N ASN A 6 -3.06 18.00 7.66
CA ASN A 6 -3.10 19.44 7.46
C ASN A 6 -1.71 19.90 7.00
N ILE A 7 -1.45 19.80 5.70
CA ILE A 7 -0.31 20.47 5.09
C ILE A 7 -0.58 21.97 5.17
N TYR A 8 0.40 22.74 5.63
CA TYR A 8 0.32 24.20 5.64
C TYR A 8 0.35 24.73 4.20
N PRO A 9 -0.81 25.03 3.55
CA PRO A 9 -0.90 25.30 2.11
C PRO A 9 -0.15 26.54 1.70
N GLU A 10 0.00 27.49 2.63
CA GLU A 10 0.69 28.77 2.41
C GLU A 10 2.20 28.70 2.47
N LEU A 11 2.74 27.64 3.08
CA LEU A 11 4.19 27.46 3.14
C LEU A 11 4.71 26.88 1.82
N THR A 12 5.91 27.32 1.44
CA THR A 12 6.68 26.60 0.39
C THR A 12 7.20 25.29 0.96
N LEU A 13 7.47 24.29 0.08
CA LEU A 13 8.03 23.01 0.49
C LEU A 13 9.30 23.22 1.32
N ARG A 14 10.22 24.10 0.91
CA ARG A 14 11.45 24.42 1.66
C ARG A 14 11.14 24.90 3.07
N ARG A 15 10.25 25.88 3.23
CA ARG A 15 9.89 26.43 4.55
C ARG A 15 9.22 25.39 5.44
N PHE A 16 8.35 24.56 4.86
CA PHE A 16 7.70 23.47 5.58
C PHE A 16 8.72 22.47 6.13
N LEU A 17 9.65 22.01 5.30
CA LEU A 17 10.67 21.03 5.72
C LEU A 17 11.63 21.63 6.77
N TYR A 18 12.03 22.90 6.62
CA TYR A 18 12.82 23.58 7.66
C TYR A 18 12.07 23.73 8.98
N PHE A 19 10.78 24.06 8.92
CA PHE A 19 9.94 24.12 10.11
C PHE A 19 9.89 22.77 10.83
N MET A 20 9.72 21.69 10.09
CA MET A 20 9.71 20.34 10.66
C MET A 20 11.07 19.90 11.19
N ALA A 21 12.16 20.27 10.53
CA ALA A 21 13.51 20.03 11.02
C ALA A 21 13.78 20.76 12.35
N ALA A 22 13.34 22.02 12.45
CA ALA A 22 13.47 22.80 13.68
C ALA A 22 12.66 22.18 14.84
N LEU A 23 11.44 21.69 14.59
CA LEU A 23 10.65 20.99 15.59
C LEU A 23 11.31 19.69 16.09
N LYS A 24 12.11 19.05 15.24
CA LYS A 24 12.93 17.87 15.60
C LYS A 24 14.29 18.22 16.23
N GLY A 25 14.58 19.51 16.42
CA GLY A 25 15.80 19.99 17.07
C GLY A 25 17.06 19.99 16.20
N LEU A 26 16.93 19.84 14.86
CA LEU A 26 18.08 19.87 13.95
C LEU A 26 18.66 21.29 13.87
N LYS A 27 19.99 21.39 13.84
CA LYS A 27 20.68 22.62 13.51
C LYS A 27 20.52 22.96 12.03
N LYS A 28 20.66 24.25 11.69
CA LYS A 28 20.42 24.76 10.34
C LYS A 28 21.21 24.01 9.28
N ASP A 29 22.49 23.80 9.49
CA ASP A 29 23.39 23.16 8.51
C ASP A 29 23.09 21.66 8.33
N GLU A 30 22.66 20.99 9.41
CA GLU A 30 22.20 19.60 9.37
C GLU A 30 20.87 19.49 8.62
N ALA A 31 19.93 20.39 8.94
CA ALA A 31 18.63 20.45 8.30
C ALA A 31 18.75 20.70 6.79
N GLU A 32 19.66 21.59 6.36
CA GLU A 32 19.87 21.89 4.94
C GLU A 32 20.32 20.66 4.16
N LYS A 33 21.32 19.94 4.67
CA LYS A 33 21.81 18.71 4.04
C LYS A 33 20.74 17.62 3.94
N GLU A 34 19.98 17.41 5.03
CA GLU A 34 18.93 16.41 5.06
C GLU A 34 17.77 16.77 4.11
N ILE A 35 17.36 18.04 4.10
CA ILE A 35 16.29 18.54 3.24
C ILE A 35 16.66 18.35 1.78
N ASP A 36 17.84 18.76 1.36
CA ASP A 36 18.29 18.62 -0.02
C ASP A 36 18.34 17.14 -0.44
N GLY A 37 18.89 16.26 0.42
CA GLY A 37 18.92 14.81 0.15
C GLY A 37 17.54 14.18 0.04
N TYR A 38 16.63 14.47 0.99
CA TYR A 38 15.30 13.89 0.93
C TYR A 38 14.42 14.48 -0.17
N VAL A 39 14.57 15.78 -0.50
CA VAL A 39 13.87 16.39 -1.64
C VAL A 39 14.28 15.74 -2.96
N GLN A 40 15.57 15.44 -3.12
CA GLN A 40 16.08 14.70 -4.27
C GLN A 40 15.52 13.28 -4.31
N MET A 41 15.54 12.55 -3.19
CA MET A 41 14.98 11.19 -3.09
C MET A 41 13.50 11.15 -3.50
N VAL A 42 12.70 12.14 -3.07
CA VAL A 42 11.27 12.20 -3.41
C VAL A 42 10.98 12.89 -4.75
N LYS A 43 11.99 13.35 -5.49
CA LYS A 43 11.90 14.04 -6.81
C LYS A 43 10.99 15.27 -6.77
N LEU A 44 11.28 16.21 -5.87
CA LEU A 44 10.54 17.46 -5.69
C LEU A 44 11.46 18.71 -5.76
N GLU A 45 12.67 18.59 -6.31
CA GLU A 45 13.68 19.67 -6.39
C GLU A 45 13.14 20.89 -7.14
N GLU A 46 12.50 20.67 -8.30
CA GLU A 46 11.98 21.74 -9.15
C GLU A 46 10.83 22.55 -8.53
N VAL A 47 10.22 22.00 -7.48
CA VAL A 47 9.07 22.62 -6.82
C VAL A 47 9.35 23.03 -5.38
N LEU A 48 10.59 22.98 -4.95
CA LEU A 48 11.02 23.30 -3.57
C LEU A 48 10.61 24.71 -3.12
N GLY A 49 10.55 25.65 -4.05
CA GLY A 49 10.10 27.02 -3.82
C GLY A 49 8.59 27.25 -3.98
N LYS A 50 7.81 26.25 -4.43
CA LYS A 50 6.37 26.40 -4.63
C LYS A 50 5.58 26.13 -3.35
N LYS A 51 4.43 26.79 -3.21
CA LYS A 51 3.52 26.60 -2.08
C LYS A 51 2.90 25.19 -2.11
N LEU A 52 2.80 24.55 -0.96
CA LEU A 52 2.22 23.21 -0.81
C LEU A 52 0.73 23.15 -1.24
N GLY A 53 0.01 24.26 -1.15
CA GLY A 53 -1.36 24.36 -1.63
C GLY A 53 -1.51 24.08 -3.13
N THR A 54 -0.43 24.29 -3.93
CA THR A 54 -0.44 24.06 -5.39
C THR A 54 -0.04 22.63 -5.78
N PHE A 55 0.30 21.76 -4.82
CA PHE A 55 0.76 20.41 -5.08
C PHE A 55 -0.39 19.47 -5.41
N SER A 56 -0.16 18.55 -6.36
CA SER A 56 -1.04 17.39 -6.57
C SER A 56 -1.05 16.46 -5.35
N GLY A 57 -2.02 15.55 -5.28
CA GLY A 57 -2.07 14.54 -4.20
C GLY A 57 -0.77 13.76 -4.04
N GLY A 58 -0.23 13.25 -5.15
CA GLY A 58 1.04 12.52 -5.14
C GLY A 58 2.25 13.39 -4.75
N MET A 59 2.29 14.67 -5.15
CA MET A 59 3.34 15.59 -4.70
C MET A 59 3.25 15.86 -3.20
N LYS A 60 2.04 16.07 -2.68
CA LYS A 60 1.80 16.23 -1.24
C LYS A 60 2.28 15.01 -0.47
N GLN A 61 1.91 13.82 -0.93
CA GLN A 61 2.31 12.57 -0.29
C GLN A 61 3.84 12.39 -0.25
N ARG A 62 4.54 12.69 -1.34
CA ARG A 62 5.99 12.66 -1.40
C ARG A 62 6.64 13.69 -0.46
N ALA A 63 6.08 14.89 -0.37
CA ALA A 63 6.54 15.92 0.58
C ALA A 63 6.39 15.47 2.04
N LEU A 64 5.33 14.76 2.35
CA LEU A 64 5.06 14.21 3.68
C LEU A 64 5.99 13.05 4.04
N ILE A 65 6.35 12.21 3.06
CA ILE A 65 7.37 11.18 3.26
C ILE A 65 8.74 11.84 3.52
N ALA A 66 9.11 12.86 2.73
CA ALA A 66 10.34 13.62 2.98
C ALA A 66 10.36 14.21 4.41
N GLN A 67 9.25 14.84 4.82
CA GLN A 67 9.09 15.38 6.18
C GLN A 67 9.23 14.29 7.27
N ALA A 68 8.68 13.10 7.03
CA ALA A 68 8.76 12.00 7.99
C ALA A 68 10.22 11.50 8.14
N LEU A 69 11.01 11.56 7.07
CA LEU A 69 12.42 11.13 7.03
C LEU A 69 13.39 12.13 7.69
N ILE A 70 13.04 13.42 7.78
CA ILE A 70 13.89 14.42 8.46
C ILE A 70 14.25 13.95 9.87
N GLY A 71 15.50 14.14 10.27
CA GLY A 71 16.05 13.64 11.53
C GLY A 71 16.43 12.17 11.48
N ASN A 72 16.47 11.60 10.29
CA ASN A 72 16.95 10.25 10.00
C ASN A 72 16.41 9.16 10.97
N PRO A 73 15.08 9.01 11.14
CA PRO A 73 14.53 8.04 12.08
C PRO A 73 14.87 6.61 11.67
N GLY A 74 15.14 5.73 12.64
CA GLY A 74 15.32 4.29 12.39
C GLY A 74 14.02 3.56 12.10
N ILE A 75 12.87 4.10 12.54
CA ILE A 75 11.53 3.54 12.34
C ILE A 75 10.64 4.60 11.69
N LEU A 76 9.98 4.23 10.61
CA LEU A 76 9.03 5.05 9.87
C LEU A 76 7.64 4.40 9.92
N ILE A 77 6.63 5.14 10.37
CA ILE A 77 5.25 4.66 10.41
C ILE A 77 4.44 5.46 9.38
N LEU A 78 3.83 4.77 8.43
CA LEU A 78 3.02 5.33 7.35
C LEU A 78 1.60 4.79 7.44
N ASP A 79 0.63 5.69 7.49
CA ASP A 79 -0.79 5.36 7.52
C ASP A 79 -1.40 5.73 6.16
N GLU A 80 -1.90 4.72 5.44
CA GLU A 80 -2.50 4.83 4.11
C GLU A 80 -1.65 5.64 3.11
N PRO A 81 -0.36 5.32 2.89
CA PRO A 81 0.54 6.17 2.12
C PRO A 81 0.19 6.30 0.64
N THR A 82 -0.66 5.44 0.10
CA THR A 82 -1.05 5.38 -1.31
C THR A 82 -2.53 5.70 -1.55
N ALA A 83 -3.30 5.95 -0.48
CA ALA A 83 -4.74 6.21 -0.59
C ALA A 83 -5.04 7.46 -1.44
N GLY A 84 -6.02 7.34 -2.33
CA GLY A 84 -6.48 8.44 -3.19
C GLY A 84 -5.50 8.86 -4.29
N LEU A 85 -4.44 8.09 -4.53
CA LEU A 85 -3.48 8.34 -5.60
C LEU A 85 -3.86 7.60 -6.89
N ASP A 86 -3.50 8.21 -8.02
CA ASP A 86 -3.56 7.53 -9.31
C ASP A 86 -2.56 6.36 -9.39
N PRO A 87 -2.74 5.38 -10.30
CA PRO A 87 -1.90 4.20 -10.38
C PRO A 87 -0.39 4.50 -10.55
N LYS A 88 -0.06 5.56 -11.30
CA LYS A 88 1.34 5.94 -11.56
C LYS A 88 2.02 6.49 -10.30
N GLU A 89 1.34 7.38 -9.57
CA GLU A 89 1.86 7.92 -8.30
C GLU A 89 1.90 6.83 -7.21
N ARG A 90 0.95 5.89 -7.20
CA ARG A 90 0.96 4.73 -6.29
C ARG A 90 2.22 3.88 -6.48
N ILE A 91 2.58 3.56 -7.72
CA ILE A 91 3.84 2.84 -8.03
C ILE A 91 5.06 3.64 -7.56
N ARG A 92 5.08 4.96 -7.76
CA ARG A 92 6.19 5.81 -7.30
C ARG A 92 6.36 5.78 -5.78
N ILE A 93 5.25 5.89 -5.05
CA ILE A 93 5.28 5.83 -3.58
C ILE A 93 5.75 4.45 -3.10
N ARG A 94 5.28 3.36 -3.69
CA ARG A 94 5.76 2.00 -3.35
C ARG A 94 7.27 1.85 -3.55
N ASN A 95 7.79 2.31 -4.69
CA ASN A 95 9.22 2.26 -4.98
C ASN A 95 10.04 3.10 -3.97
N LEU A 96 9.55 4.30 -3.63
CA LEU A 96 10.17 5.16 -2.62
C LEU A 96 10.19 4.48 -1.25
N ILE A 97 9.08 3.87 -0.83
CA ILE A 97 9.00 3.14 0.44
C ILE A 97 9.98 1.96 0.43
N SER A 98 10.07 1.20 -0.67
CA SER A 98 11.01 0.09 -0.81
C SER A 98 12.47 0.55 -0.71
N GLU A 99 12.80 1.72 -1.26
CA GLU A 99 14.13 2.31 -1.16
C GLU A 99 14.46 2.68 0.29
N VAL A 100 13.54 3.36 0.98
CA VAL A 100 13.67 3.73 2.40
C VAL A 100 13.79 2.49 3.30
N ALA A 101 13.08 1.41 2.99
CA ALA A 101 13.06 0.18 3.78
C ALA A 101 14.35 -0.65 3.69
N ARG A 102 15.35 -0.24 2.89
CA ARG A 102 16.67 -0.89 2.86
C ARG A 102 17.43 -0.70 4.16
N ASP A 103 17.33 0.51 4.74
CA ASP A 103 18.12 0.93 5.89
C ASP A 103 17.26 1.25 7.12
N LYS A 104 15.93 1.12 7.01
CA LYS A 104 14.99 1.51 8.07
C LYS A 104 13.90 0.46 8.24
N ILE A 105 13.34 0.42 9.44
CA ILE A 105 12.09 -0.31 9.69
C ILE A 105 10.93 0.57 9.21
N VAL A 106 10.17 0.08 8.23
CA VAL A 106 8.98 0.79 7.74
C VAL A 106 7.75 -0.01 8.10
N ILE A 107 6.86 0.60 8.88
CA ILE A 107 5.55 0.04 9.25
C ILE A 107 4.49 0.76 8.43
N ILE A 108 3.71 0.01 7.67
CA ILE A 108 2.64 0.53 6.83
C ILE A 108 1.30 0.01 7.36
N ALA A 109 0.40 0.92 7.72
CA ALA A 109 -1.00 0.60 7.94
C ALA A 109 -1.77 0.88 6.64
N THR A 110 -2.44 -0.12 6.07
CA THR A 110 -3.25 0.03 4.86
C THR A 110 -4.27 -1.08 4.72
N HIS A 111 -5.36 -0.78 4.03
CA HIS A 111 -6.35 -1.76 3.59
C HIS A 111 -6.17 -2.16 2.11
N VAL A 112 -5.19 -1.58 1.41
CA VAL A 112 -4.92 -1.84 -0.01
C VAL A 112 -3.90 -2.98 -0.13
N VAL A 113 -4.40 -4.21 -0.25
CA VAL A 113 -3.58 -5.44 -0.29
C VAL A 113 -2.56 -5.41 -1.43
N THR A 114 -2.94 -4.94 -2.61
CA THR A 114 -2.07 -4.85 -3.79
C THR A 114 -0.84 -3.95 -3.60
N ASP A 115 -0.85 -3.06 -2.61
CA ASP A 115 0.30 -2.20 -2.34
C ASP A 115 1.34 -2.87 -1.45
N ILE A 116 0.90 -3.77 -0.55
CA ILE A 116 1.79 -4.46 0.39
C ILE A 116 2.38 -5.75 -0.19
N GLU A 117 1.69 -6.42 -1.08
CA GLU A 117 2.11 -7.67 -1.69
C GLU A 117 3.53 -7.61 -2.28
N PHE A 118 3.90 -6.47 -2.90
CA PHE A 118 5.19 -6.28 -3.55
C PHE A 118 6.30 -5.73 -2.65
N ILE A 119 5.97 -5.13 -1.50
CA ILE A 119 6.96 -4.42 -0.67
C ILE A 119 7.08 -4.98 0.74
N ALA A 120 6.06 -5.67 1.25
CA ALA A 120 6.07 -6.18 2.61
C ALA A 120 6.95 -7.43 2.74
N LYS A 121 7.85 -7.43 3.72
CA LYS A 121 8.58 -8.63 4.16
C LYS A 121 7.72 -9.46 5.11
N GLU A 122 6.92 -8.80 5.91
CA GLU A 122 6.01 -9.38 6.89
C GLU A 122 4.68 -8.63 6.88
N ILE A 123 3.59 -9.37 6.97
CA ILE A 123 2.22 -8.86 7.04
C ILE A 123 1.64 -9.25 8.39
N ILE A 124 1.01 -8.30 9.07
CA ILE A 124 0.25 -8.53 10.31
C ILE A 124 -1.21 -8.18 10.00
N MET A 125 -2.08 -9.18 10.02
CA MET A 125 -3.51 -8.99 9.82
C MET A 125 -4.20 -8.73 11.15
N LEU A 126 -4.87 -7.59 11.25
CA LEU A 126 -5.61 -7.17 12.45
C LEU A 126 -7.12 -7.30 12.23
N ASN A 127 -7.81 -7.85 13.23
CA ASN A 127 -9.27 -7.89 13.26
C ASN A 127 -9.76 -7.56 14.68
N ARG A 128 -10.58 -6.51 14.80
CA ARG A 128 -11.18 -6.05 16.06
C ARG A 128 -10.17 -5.93 17.23
N GLY A 129 -8.97 -5.37 16.91
CA GLY A 129 -7.91 -5.14 17.90
C GLY A 129 -7.06 -6.36 18.25
N SER A 130 -7.29 -7.51 17.61
CA SER A 130 -6.49 -8.73 17.79
C SER A 130 -5.73 -9.08 16.52
N ILE A 131 -4.54 -9.69 16.67
CA ILE A 131 -3.79 -10.24 15.55
C ILE A 131 -4.47 -11.53 15.09
N LEU A 132 -4.94 -11.53 13.85
CA LEU A 132 -5.55 -12.69 13.22
C LEU A 132 -4.50 -13.64 12.66
N ARG A 133 -3.53 -13.10 11.93
CA ARG A 133 -2.40 -13.81 11.29
C ARG A 133 -1.21 -12.89 11.21
N SER A 134 -0.01 -13.47 11.17
CA SER A 134 1.22 -12.77 10.82
C SER A 134 2.17 -13.70 10.08
N GLY A 135 2.92 -13.18 9.13
CA GLY A 135 3.90 -13.93 8.37
C GLY A 135 4.31 -13.24 7.07
N SER A 136 5.22 -13.86 6.34
CA SER A 136 5.57 -13.39 5.00
C SER A 136 4.38 -13.56 4.04
N PRO A 137 4.29 -12.76 2.96
CA PRO A 137 3.26 -12.95 1.93
C PRO A 137 3.18 -14.39 1.43
N ALA A 138 4.32 -15.02 1.13
CA ALA A 138 4.39 -16.40 0.66
C ALA A 138 3.84 -17.41 1.69
N MET A 139 4.16 -17.23 2.96
CA MET A 139 3.64 -18.10 4.03
C MET A 139 2.12 -17.98 4.16
N LEU A 140 1.59 -16.74 4.13
CA LEU A 140 0.15 -16.51 4.26
C LEU A 140 -0.63 -17.01 3.05
N LEU A 141 -0.06 -16.91 1.85
CA LEU A 141 -0.67 -17.46 0.63
C LEU A 141 -0.62 -18.99 0.63
N GLY A 142 0.48 -19.61 1.11
CA GLY A 142 0.61 -21.06 1.22
C GLY A 142 -0.46 -21.72 2.12
N GLU A 143 -1.06 -20.98 3.07
CA GLU A 143 -2.20 -21.49 3.85
C GLU A 143 -3.46 -21.71 3.00
N LEU A 144 -3.51 -21.12 1.81
CA LEU A 144 -4.63 -21.21 0.85
C LEU A 144 -4.35 -22.18 -0.30
N ASP A 145 -3.17 -22.78 -0.36
CA ASP A 145 -2.83 -23.77 -1.40
C ASP A 145 -3.81 -24.93 -1.39
N GLY A 146 -4.35 -25.25 -2.56
CA GLY A 146 -5.37 -26.30 -2.73
C GLY A 146 -6.75 -25.95 -2.18
N LYS A 147 -6.99 -24.71 -1.71
CA LYS A 147 -8.28 -24.27 -1.16
C LYS A 147 -8.95 -23.19 -1.99
N VAL A 148 -8.31 -22.69 -3.01
CA VAL A 148 -8.85 -21.64 -3.91
C VAL A 148 -9.21 -22.29 -5.25
N TRP A 149 -10.47 -22.17 -5.63
CA TRP A 149 -11.01 -22.76 -6.85
C TRP A 149 -11.63 -21.67 -7.72
N ASN A 150 -11.34 -21.69 -9.02
CA ASN A 150 -12.08 -20.91 -10.00
C ASN A 150 -13.09 -21.84 -10.66
N ILE A 151 -14.37 -21.51 -10.55
CA ILE A 151 -15.46 -22.30 -11.10
C ILE A 151 -16.22 -21.47 -12.14
N PHE A 152 -16.45 -22.03 -13.32
CA PHE A 152 -17.33 -21.44 -14.32
C PHE A 152 -18.76 -21.94 -14.08
N LEU A 153 -19.71 -21.00 -14.06
CA LEU A 153 -21.11 -21.31 -13.85
C LEU A 153 -22.03 -20.33 -14.60
N PRO A 154 -23.24 -20.77 -14.96
CA PRO A 154 -24.30 -19.89 -15.46
C PRO A 154 -24.69 -18.86 -14.38
N ASP A 155 -25.16 -17.67 -14.80
CA ASP A 155 -25.61 -16.61 -13.88
C ASP A 155 -26.65 -17.10 -12.87
N GLU A 156 -27.51 -18.06 -13.26
CA GLU A 156 -28.61 -18.62 -12.45
C GLU A 156 -28.09 -19.41 -11.22
N GLU A 157 -26.92 -20.04 -11.32
CA GLU A 157 -26.34 -20.87 -10.26
C GLU A 157 -25.52 -20.07 -9.26
N LEU A 158 -25.24 -18.77 -9.52
CA LEU A 158 -24.39 -17.94 -8.68
C LEU A 158 -24.94 -17.75 -7.27
N GLU A 159 -26.26 -17.66 -7.12
CA GLU A 159 -26.89 -17.51 -5.79
C GLU A 159 -26.69 -18.77 -4.93
N GLU A 160 -26.81 -19.95 -5.54
CA GLU A 160 -26.60 -21.23 -4.84
C GLU A 160 -25.14 -21.38 -4.38
N VAL A 161 -24.18 -21.02 -5.26
CA VAL A 161 -22.74 -21.04 -4.94
C VAL A 161 -22.41 -20.05 -3.84
N ASN A 162 -22.97 -18.83 -3.86
CA ASN A 162 -22.78 -17.84 -2.82
C ASN A 162 -23.36 -18.29 -1.46
N ALA A 163 -24.44 -19.08 -1.47
CA ALA A 163 -25.03 -19.61 -0.24
C ALA A 163 -24.18 -20.75 0.37
N LYS A 164 -23.49 -21.52 -0.48
CA LYS A 164 -22.75 -22.73 -0.08
C LYS A 164 -21.27 -22.47 0.19
N TYR A 165 -20.65 -21.56 -0.56
CA TYR A 165 -19.22 -21.30 -0.51
C TYR A 165 -18.90 -19.84 -0.24
N LYS A 166 -17.69 -19.59 0.29
CA LYS A 166 -17.16 -18.23 0.41
C LYS A 166 -16.63 -17.76 -0.93
N VAL A 167 -17.43 -16.99 -1.67
CA VAL A 167 -17.02 -16.40 -2.95
C VAL A 167 -16.16 -15.16 -2.67
N SER A 168 -14.93 -15.15 -3.21
CA SER A 168 -13.96 -14.07 -3.04
C SER A 168 -13.92 -13.11 -4.22
N ASN A 169 -14.27 -13.60 -5.43
CA ASN A 169 -14.33 -12.79 -6.65
C ASN A 169 -15.31 -13.39 -7.65
N ILE A 170 -15.89 -12.54 -8.50
CA ILE A 170 -16.75 -12.92 -9.62
C ILE A 170 -16.31 -12.11 -10.83
N ALA A 171 -16.02 -12.79 -11.94
CA ALA A 171 -15.69 -12.17 -13.21
C ALA A 171 -16.64 -12.72 -14.31
N ARG A 172 -17.10 -11.85 -15.23
CA ARG A 172 -17.88 -12.30 -16.38
C ARG A 172 -16.97 -12.93 -17.42
N ASP A 173 -17.43 -14.08 -17.96
CA ASP A 173 -16.75 -14.80 -19.03
C ASP A 173 -17.80 -15.37 -20.00
N GLY A 174 -17.94 -14.73 -21.17
CA GLY A 174 -18.92 -15.10 -22.18
C GLY A 174 -20.35 -15.02 -21.66
N GLU A 175 -21.08 -16.15 -21.73
CA GLU A 175 -22.49 -16.28 -21.30
C GLU A 175 -22.64 -16.67 -19.82
N GLY A 176 -21.53 -16.68 -19.05
CA GLY A 176 -21.54 -17.04 -17.64
C GLY A 176 -20.61 -16.21 -16.80
N VAL A 177 -20.29 -16.73 -15.62
CA VAL A 177 -19.38 -16.11 -14.66
C VAL A 177 -18.34 -17.12 -14.19
N VAL A 178 -17.12 -16.61 -13.95
CA VAL A 178 -16.10 -17.33 -13.21
C VAL A 178 -16.14 -16.82 -11.77
N ALA A 179 -16.54 -17.69 -10.86
CA ALA A 179 -16.52 -17.40 -9.43
C ALA A 179 -15.27 -18.01 -8.79
N ARG A 180 -14.52 -17.18 -8.02
CA ARG A 180 -13.41 -17.66 -7.19
C ARG A 180 -13.92 -17.95 -5.80
N ILE A 181 -13.87 -19.22 -5.40
CA ILE A 181 -14.33 -19.69 -4.09
C ILE A 181 -13.16 -20.15 -3.23
N ILE A 182 -13.39 -20.12 -1.90
CA ILE A 182 -12.46 -20.68 -0.92
C ILE A 182 -13.17 -21.85 -0.23
N ALA A 183 -12.64 -23.06 -0.40
CA ALA A 183 -13.16 -24.29 0.19
C ALA A 183 -12.05 -25.31 0.42
N GLU A 184 -12.13 -26.14 1.47
CA GLU A 184 -11.19 -27.24 1.74
C GLU A 184 -11.24 -28.32 0.65
N SER A 185 -12.41 -28.53 0.05
CA SER A 185 -12.62 -29.40 -1.11
C SER A 185 -13.80 -28.86 -1.93
N TYR A 186 -13.76 -29.07 -3.21
CA TYR A 186 -14.86 -28.79 -4.11
C TYR A 186 -15.18 -30.03 -4.93
N ASP A 187 -16.39 -30.56 -4.76
CA ASP A 187 -16.88 -31.69 -5.56
C ASP A 187 -17.24 -31.18 -6.95
N CYS A 188 -16.30 -31.31 -7.86
CA CYS A 188 -16.44 -30.84 -9.23
C CYS A 188 -17.32 -31.77 -10.05
N LEU A 189 -18.48 -31.29 -10.46
CA LEU A 189 -19.21 -31.87 -11.60
C LEU A 189 -19.04 -31.08 -12.91
N LEU A 190 -18.39 -29.90 -12.88
CA LEU A 190 -18.24 -29.04 -14.08
C LEU A 190 -16.88 -28.27 -14.03
N TYR A 191 -16.02 -28.52 -14.99
CA TYR A 191 -14.80 -27.82 -15.44
C TYR A 191 -14.12 -26.86 -14.45
N THR A 192 -13.04 -27.35 -13.81
CA THR A 192 -12.12 -26.50 -13.03
C THR A 192 -10.82 -26.30 -13.78
N SER A 193 -10.36 -25.05 -13.91
CA SER A 193 -8.96 -24.77 -14.12
C SER A 193 -8.33 -24.44 -12.75
N ASP A 194 -7.23 -25.09 -12.42
CA ASP A 194 -6.48 -24.84 -11.18
C ASP A 194 -5.95 -23.40 -11.21
N ALA A 195 -6.33 -22.58 -10.22
CA ALA A 195 -5.94 -21.16 -10.16
C ALA A 195 -4.46 -20.92 -9.84
N ALA A 196 -3.70 -22.02 -9.66
CA ALA A 196 -2.29 -21.96 -9.30
C ALA A 196 -1.34 -21.68 -10.48
N ASP A 197 -1.81 -21.80 -11.73
CA ASP A 197 -0.94 -21.68 -12.92
C ASP A 197 -0.94 -20.31 -13.60
N ASP A 198 -1.77 -19.35 -13.17
CA ASP A 198 -1.72 -17.96 -13.66
C ASP A 198 -0.92 -17.06 -12.70
N LYS A 199 0.41 -17.10 -12.87
CA LYS A 199 1.35 -16.09 -12.34
C LYS A 199 1.45 -14.90 -13.28
#